data_923ca7d563fa4350568df4014ef43c8d
#
_entry.id   923ca7d563fa4350568df4014ef43c8d
#
_cell.length_a   1.000
_cell.length_b   1.000
_cell.length_c   1.000
_cell.angle_alpha   90.00
_cell.angle_beta   90.00
_cell.angle_gamma   90.00
#
_symmetry.space_group_name_H-M   'P 1'
#
loop_
_entity.id
_entity.type
_entity.pdbx_description
1 polymer ?
#
loop_
_entity_poly.entity_id
_entity_poly.type
_entity_poly.pdbx_seq_one_letter_code
_entity_poly.pdbx_strand_id
1 'polypeptide(L)'
;MLKDQDRIFQNLYNDKGSDVSSSQERGDWVNTKEITDKGRDWIINEIKESQLRGRGGAGFPTGLKWSFAPKEVGSRPHYLVINGDESEPGTCKDRDILRFEPHKLIEGCLIASYAVQAHVCYIYIRGEYFVDGQKLQTAIDEAYEKKLLGKNAAGTGWDLDIYIHYGAGAYICGEETALLESLEGKKGQPRLKPPFPAGAGLYGCPTTVTNVETIAVSPTILRLSLIHI
;
A
#
# COMPACT_ATOMS: atom_id res chain seq x y z
N MET A 1 -1.54 -15.01 24.61
CA MET A 1 -2.16 -14.01 23.71
C MET A 1 -1.25 -12.81 23.71
N LEU A 2 -0.93 -12.21 22.52
CA LEU A 2 -0.13 -10.99 22.43
C LEU A 2 -0.86 -9.85 23.18
N LYS A 3 -0.10 -9.01 23.88
CA LYS A 3 -0.65 -7.76 24.42
C LYS A 3 -1.02 -6.82 23.29
N ASP A 4 -1.98 -5.94 23.48
CA ASP A 4 -2.44 -5.02 22.42
C ASP A 4 -1.31 -4.11 21.92
N GLN A 5 -0.42 -3.69 22.79
CA GLN A 5 0.77 -2.90 22.43
C GLN A 5 1.77 -3.63 21.54
N ASP A 6 1.73 -4.98 21.50
CA ASP A 6 2.65 -5.82 20.73
C ASP A 6 2.04 -6.23 19.38
N ARG A 7 0.84 -5.73 19.07
CA ARG A 7 0.16 -5.97 17.78
C ARG A 7 0.60 -4.95 16.75
N ILE A 8 0.68 -5.37 15.50
CA ILE A 8 0.92 -4.47 14.36
C ILE A 8 -0.22 -3.45 14.22
N PHE A 9 -1.46 -3.94 14.29
CA PHE A 9 -2.67 -3.12 14.24
C PHE A 9 -3.21 -2.93 15.65
N GLN A 10 -3.12 -1.69 16.18
CA GLN A 10 -3.41 -1.38 17.57
C GLN A 10 -4.77 -0.69 17.77
N ASN A 11 -5.46 -0.31 16.70
CA ASN A 11 -6.74 0.41 16.74
C ASN A 11 -7.92 -0.36 16.15
N LEU A 12 -7.80 -1.67 15.92
CA LEU A 12 -8.88 -2.47 15.32
C LEU A 12 -10.17 -2.53 16.16
N TYR A 13 -10.08 -2.21 17.43
CA TYR A 13 -11.27 -2.10 18.32
C TYR A 13 -11.89 -0.70 18.32
N ASN A 14 -11.30 0.25 17.56
CA ASN A 14 -11.77 1.64 17.48
C ASN A 14 -11.87 2.36 18.84
N ASP A 15 -10.98 2.04 19.76
CA ASP A 15 -10.82 2.68 21.06
C ASP A 15 -9.84 3.86 21.06
N LYS A 16 -9.15 4.05 19.93
CA LYS A 16 -8.23 5.16 19.65
C LYS A 16 -8.62 5.83 18.35
N GLY A 17 -8.30 7.10 18.17
CA GLY A 17 -8.58 7.84 16.94
C GLY A 17 -7.90 7.25 15.71
N SER A 18 -8.48 7.48 14.53
CA SER A 18 -7.90 7.12 13.24
C SER A 18 -7.23 8.28 12.50
N ASP A 19 -7.20 9.47 13.12
CA ASP A 19 -6.55 10.68 12.62
C ASP A 19 -5.02 10.59 12.72
N VAL A 20 -4.34 11.53 12.03
CA VAL A 20 -2.88 11.54 11.93
C VAL A 20 -2.20 11.65 13.31
N SER A 21 -2.74 12.44 14.23
CA SER A 21 -2.13 12.63 15.56
C SER A 21 -2.20 11.34 16.37
N SER A 22 -3.37 10.72 16.42
CA SER A 22 -3.58 9.43 17.09
C SER A 22 -2.73 8.32 16.48
N SER A 23 -2.53 8.33 15.16
CA SER A 23 -1.66 7.36 14.49
C SER A 23 -0.18 7.57 14.82
N GLN A 24 0.27 8.81 14.93
CA GLN A 24 1.64 9.13 15.35
C GLN A 24 1.91 8.69 16.79
N GLU A 25 0.95 8.82 17.70
CA GLU A 25 1.05 8.29 19.08
C GLU A 25 1.23 6.76 19.09
N ARG A 26 0.71 6.05 18.09
CA ARG A 26 0.89 4.60 17.90
C ARG A 26 2.19 4.24 17.17
N GLY A 27 2.97 5.23 16.76
CA GLY A 27 4.27 5.05 16.10
C GLY A 27 4.22 5.07 14.57
N ASP A 28 3.10 5.39 13.96
CA ASP A 28 3.04 5.62 12.51
C ASP A 28 3.75 6.95 12.18
N TRP A 29 4.35 7.03 10.99
CA TRP A 29 5.12 8.18 10.52
C TRP A 29 6.40 8.49 11.31
N VAL A 30 6.67 7.76 12.39
CA VAL A 30 7.94 7.84 13.10
C VAL A 30 9.01 7.13 12.28
N ASN A 31 10.16 7.75 12.07
CA ASN A 31 11.31 7.20 11.35
C ASN A 31 11.04 6.89 9.85
N THR A 32 9.96 7.38 9.24
CA THR A 32 9.68 7.18 7.81
C THR A 32 10.82 7.68 6.94
N LYS A 33 11.35 8.88 7.26
CA LYS A 33 12.50 9.44 6.58
C LYS A 33 13.75 8.57 6.76
N GLU A 34 14.04 8.12 7.98
CA GLU A 34 15.20 7.26 8.26
C GLU A 34 15.14 5.94 7.50
N ILE A 35 13.94 5.36 7.34
CA ILE A 35 13.71 4.16 6.51
C ILE A 35 14.07 4.44 5.06
N THR A 36 13.59 5.54 4.50
CA THR A 36 13.86 5.90 3.10
C THR A 36 15.31 6.31 2.87
N ASP A 37 15.96 6.96 3.83
CA ASP A 37 17.39 7.32 3.77
C ASP A 37 18.32 6.10 3.70
N LYS A 38 17.86 4.91 4.14
CA LYS A 38 18.58 3.62 3.93
C LYS A 38 18.61 3.20 2.47
N GLY A 39 17.72 3.73 1.67
CA GLY A 39 17.64 3.50 0.24
C GLY A 39 16.77 2.30 -0.16
N ARG A 40 16.42 2.31 -1.43
CA ARG A 40 15.52 1.33 -2.07
C ARG A 40 15.96 -0.12 -1.85
N ASP A 41 17.22 -0.43 -2.13
CA ASP A 41 17.70 -1.80 -2.09
C ASP A 41 17.68 -2.35 -0.67
N TRP A 42 17.95 -1.53 0.35
CA TRP A 42 17.83 -1.90 1.74
C TRP A 42 16.36 -2.24 2.08
N ILE A 43 15.40 -1.37 1.74
CA ILE A 43 13.97 -1.61 2.00
C ILE A 43 13.53 -2.95 1.39
N ILE A 44 13.87 -3.19 0.12
CA ILE A 44 13.50 -4.43 -0.58
C ILE A 44 14.14 -5.65 0.09
N ASN A 45 15.40 -5.56 0.51
CA ASN A 45 16.09 -6.65 1.17
C ASN A 45 15.50 -6.96 2.55
N GLU A 46 15.20 -5.95 3.37
CA GLU A 46 14.56 -6.15 4.67
C GLU A 46 13.18 -6.82 4.55
N ILE A 47 12.38 -6.41 3.56
CA ILE A 47 11.11 -7.07 3.26
C ILE A 47 11.32 -8.51 2.74
N LYS A 48 12.43 -8.82 2.05
CA LYS A 48 12.77 -10.21 1.68
C LYS A 48 13.17 -11.03 2.91
N GLU A 49 14.04 -10.50 3.74
CA GLU A 49 14.53 -11.18 4.96
C GLU A 49 13.40 -11.43 5.96
N SER A 50 12.43 -10.51 6.06
CA SER A 50 11.24 -10.70 6.88
C SER A 50 10.33 -11.86 6.40
N GLN A 51 10.55 -12.37 5.20
CA GLN A 51 9.74 -13.41 4.55
C GLN A 51 8.25 -13.03 4.44
N LEU A 52 7.93 -11.73 4.42
CA LEU A 52 6.57 -11.26 4.26
C LEU A 52 5.97 -11.81 2.96
N ARG A 53 4.89 -12.57 3.12
CA ARG A 53 4.08 -13.05 2.01
C ARG A 53 2.88 -12.14 1.77
N GLY A 54 2.48 -12.01 0.50
CA GLY A 54 1.29 -11.27 0.11
C GLY A 54 0.04 -11.78 0.82
N ARG A 55 -0.72 -10.87 1.41
CA ARG A 55 -1.94 -11.15 2.18
C ARG A 55 -3.22 -11.12 1.34
N GLY A 56 -3.08 -11.04 0.03
CA GLY A 56 -4.22 -11.07 -0.91
C GLY A 56 -4.68 -12.48 -1.32
N GLY A 57 -4.19 -13.54 -0.67
CA GLY A 57 -4.57 -14.94 -0.91
C GLY A 57 -3.50 -15.77 -1.64
N ALA A 58 -2.79 -15.21 -2.62
CA ALA A 58 -1.78 -15.96 -3.40
C ALA A 58 -0.47 -16.24 -2.64
N GLY A 59 -0.18 -15.50 -1.57
CA GLY A 59 1.00 -15.73 -0.73
C GLY A 59 2.35 -15.53 -1.42
N PHE A 60 2.42 -14.76 -2.51
CA PHE A 60 3.68 -14.51 -3.21
C PHE A 60 4.64 -13.69 -2.34
N PRO A 61 5.96 -13.97 -2.30
CA PRO A 61 6.93 -13.24 -1.49
C PRO A 61 6.98 -11.75 -1.87
N THR A 62 6.66 -10.88 -0.91
CA THR A 62 6.45 -9.44 -1.15
C THR A 62 7.73 -8.75 -1.61
N GLY A 63 8.85 -8.97 -0.91
CA GLY A 63 10.13 -8.35 -1.28
C GLY A 63 10.65 -8.81 -2.64
N LEU A 64 10.37 -10.06 -3.02
CA LEU A 64 10.67 -10.55 -4.37
C LEU A 64 9.80 -9.82 -5.41
N LYS A 65 8.48 -9.62 -5.13
CA LYS A 65 7.60 -8.87 -6.02
C LYS A 65 8.08 -7.43 -6.23
N TRP A 66 8.48 -6.74 -5.16
CA TRP A 66 9.00 -5.38 -5.25
C TRP A 66 10.33 -5.31 -6.02
N SER A 67 11.18 -6.34 -5.95
CA SER A 67 12.44 -6.37 -6.69
C SER A 67 12.29 -6.51 -8.21
N PHE A 68 11.09 -6.86 -8.71
CA PHE A 68 10.80 -6.87 -10.15
C PHE A 68 10.54 -5.49 -10.73
N ALA A 69 10.29 -4.48 -9.89
CA ALA A 69 10.16 -3.11 -10.36
C ALA A 69 11.48 -2.66 -11.02
N PRO A 70 11.44 -2.00 -12.19
CA PRO A 70 12.63 -1.51 -12.87
C PRO A 70 13.49 -0.63 -11.94
N LYS A 71 14.82 -0.81 -12.01
CA LYS A 71 15.75 -0.02 -11.20
C LYS A 71 15.89 1.41 -11.71
N GLU A 72 15.74 1.61 -13.00
CA GLU A 72 15.81 2.91 -13.63
C GLU A 72 14.42 3.36 -14.05
N VAL A 73 14.08 4.57 -13.67
CA VAL A 73 12.86 5.23 -14.15
C VAL A 73 13.14 5.64 -15.59
N GLY A 74 12.63 4.85 -16.54
CA GLY A 74 12.70 5.18 -17.97
C GLY A 74 11.77 6.34 -18.34
N SER A 75 11.43 6.45 -19.63
CA SER A 75 10.49 7.47 -20.11
C SER A 75 9.02 7.25 -19.70
N ARG A 76 8.70 6.06 -19.16
CA ARG A 76 7.34 5.70 -18.71
C ARG A 76 7.23 5.77 -17.19
N PRO A 77 6.12 6.33 -16.65
CA PRO A 77 5.89 6.34 -15.21
C PRO A 77 5.77 4.92 -14.64
N HIS A 78 6.13 4.76 -13.36
CA HIS A 78 5.81 3.56 -12.60
C HIS A 78 4.59 3.82 -11.72
N TYR A 79 3.76 2.82 -11.55
CA TYR A 79 2.58 2.89 -10.68
C TYR A 79 2.66 1.89 -9.55
N LEU A 80 2.24 2.33 -8.38
CA LEU A 80 1.87 1.44 -7.28
C LEU A 80 0.35 1.32 -7.26
N VAL A 81 -0.16 0.10 -7.21
CA VAL A 81 -1.60 -0.14 -7.10
C VAL A 81 -1.86 -1.01 -5.88
N ILE A 82 -2.67 -0.49 -4.97
CA ILE A 82 -3.07 -1.20 -3.76
C ILE A 82 -4.41 -1.88 -4.01
N ASN A 83 -4.38 -3.20 -3.92
CA ASN A 83 -5.56 -4.03 -4.08
C ASN A 83 -6.32 -4.12 -2.76
N GLY A 84 -7.42 -3.39 -2.67
CA GLY A 84 -8.41 -3.42 -1.60
C GLY A 84 -9.77 -3.97 -2.09
N ASP A 85 -9.79 -4.71 -3.21
CA ASP A 85 -10.97 -5.44 -3.66
C ASP A 85 -11.15 -6.73 -2.86
N GLU A 86 -11.54 -6.57 -1.59
CA GLU A 86 -11.74 -7.64 -0.64
C GLU A 86 -13.13 -8.28 -0.81
N SER A 87 -13.28 -9.09 -1.86
CA SER A 87 -14.57 -9.64 -2.29
C SER A 87 -14.77 -11.10 -1.88
N GLU A 88 -13.75 -11.78 -1.29
CA GLU A 88 -13.88 -13.14 -0.80
C GLU A 88 -14.85 -13.20 0.38
N PRO A 89 -15.91 -14.04 0.31
CA PRO A 89 -16.88 -14.16 1.41
C PRO A 89 -16.23 -14.49 2.77
N GLY A 90 -16.63 -13.75 3.80
CA GLY A 90 -16.08 -13.91 5.15
C GLY A 90 -14.75 -13.19 5.40
N THR A 91 -14.18 -12.51 4.41
CA THR A 91 -12.95 -11.72 4.56
C THR A 91 -13.28 -10.26 4.85
N CYS A 92 -12.69 -9.70 5.93
CA CYS A 92 -12.97 -8.32 6.37
C CYS A 92 -11.74 -7.61 6.97
N LYS A 93 -10.53 -8.11 6.73
CA LYS A 93 -9.27 -7.58 7.29
C LYS A 93 -8.82 -6.25 6.67
N ASP A 94 -8.93 -6.13 5.34
CA ASP A 94 -8.52 -4.92 4.62
C ASP A 94 -9.47 -3.76 4.93
N ARG A 95 -10.78 -4.05 5.01
CA ARG A 95 -11.79 -3.07 5.41
C ARG A 95 -11.50 -2.46 6.78
N ASP A 96 -11.12 -3.29 7.75
CA ASP A 96 -10.84 -2.81 9.11
C ASP A 96 -9.59 -1.93 9.14
N ILE A 97 -8.57 -2.21 8.32
CA ILE A 97 -7.40 -1.35 8.15
C ILE A 97 -7.80 0.00 7.55
N LEU A 98 -8.59 0.00 6.47
CA LEU A 98 -9.09 1.24 5.85
C LEU A 98 -9.85 2.11 6.84
N ARG A 99 -10.61 1.47 7.75
CA ARG A 99 -11.50 2.12 8.71
C ARG A 99 -10.80 2.67 9.94
N PHE A 100 -9.83 1.92 10.48
CA PHE A 100 -9.29 2.15 11.81
C PHE A 100 -7.79 2.48 11.83
N GLU A 101 -7.05 2.09 10.79
CA GLU A 101 -5.60 2.30 10.68
C GLU A 101 -5.18 2.88 9.30
N PRO A 102 -5.96 3.88 8.76
CA PRO A 102 -5.69 4.37 7.41
C PRO A 102 -4.30 4.99 7.24
N HIS A 103 -3.78 5.69 8.25
CA HIS A 103 -2.44 6.30 8.20
C HIS A 103 -1.31 5.28 8.13
N LYS A 104 -1.46 4.12 8.75
CA LYS A 104 -0.51 3.01 8.61
C LYS A 104 -0.43 2.50 7.17
N LEU A 105 -1.59 2.40 6.50
CA LEU A 105 -1.65 2.08 5.08
C LEU A 105 -0.98 3.16 4.22
N ILE A 106 -1.32 4.45 4.46
CA ILE A 106 -0.80 5.57 3.67
C ILE A 106 0.72 5.68 3.81
N GLU A 107 1.26 5.52 5.02
CA GLU A 107 2.71 5.46 5.24
C GLU A 107 3.35 4.28 4.50
N GLY A 108 2.72 3.11 4.57
CA GLY A 108 3.15 1.94 3.81
C GLY A 108 3.17 2.19 2.30
N CYS A 109 2.19 2.93 1.77
CA CYS A 109 2.18 3.36 0.37
C CYS A 109 3.37 4.26 0.03
N LEU A 110 3.75 5.20 0.90
CA LEU A 110 4.92 6.06 0.67
C LEU A 110 6.21 5.23 0.60
N ILE A 111 6.44 4.37 1.59
CA ILE A 111 7.65 3.55 1.64
C ILE A 111 7.72 2.57 0.46
N ALA A 112 6.60 1.91 0.13
CA ALA A 112 6.53 1.02 -1.02
C ALA A 112 6.72 1.76 -2.34
N SER A 113 6.11 2.94 -2.51
CA SER A 113 6.27 3.80 -3.70
C SER A 113 7.72 4.19 -3.91
N TYR A 114 8.42 4.60 -2.85
CA TYR A 114 9.85 4.86 -2.90
C TYR A 114 10.64 3.62 -3.33
N ALA A 115 10.34 2.45 -2.76
CA ALA A 115 11.04 1.21 -3.06
C ALA A 115 10.81 0.74 -4.51
N VAL A 116 9.62 0.89 -5.08
CA VAL A 116 9.29 0.50 -6.45
C VAL A 116 9.41 1.64 -7.46
N GLN A 117 9.86 2.82 -7.03
CA GLN A 117 10.08 4.01 -7.86
C GLN A 117 8.78 4.53 -8.53
N ALA A 118 7.68 4.52 -7.78
CA ALA A 118 6.39 5.05 -8.22
C ALA A 118 6.11 6.42 -7.59
N HIS A 119 5.66 7.38 -8.39
CA HIS A 119 5.22 8.70 -7.91
C HIS A 119 3.70 8.82 -7.80
N VAL A 120 2.98 7.81 -8.27
CA VAL A 120 1.52 7.73 -8.21
C VAL A 120 1.10 6.38 -7.65
N CYS A 121 0.23 6.42 -6.64
CA CYS A 121 -0.38 5.27 -6.01
C CYS A 121 -1.89 5.32 -6.19
N TYR A 122 -2.49 4.24 -6.71
CA TYR A 122 -3.93 4.05 -6.71
C TYR A 122 -4.31 3.02 -5.66
N ILE A 123 -5.25 3.38 -4.78
CA ILE A 123 -5.86 2.45 -3.84
C ILE A 123 -7.23 2.06 -4.42
N TYR A 124 -7.31 0.84 -4.98
CA TYR A 124 -8.53 0.29 -5.53
C TYR A 124 -9.29 -0.43 -4.43
N ILE A 125 -10.51 0.02 -4.14
CA ILE A 125 -11.37 -0.55 -3.11
C ILE A 125 -12.72 -0.97 -3.71
N ARG A 126 -13.42 -1.88 -3.04
CA ARG A 126 -14.77 -2.26 -3.44
C ARG A 126 -15.72 -1.06 -3.43
N GLY A 127 -16.64 -1.01 -4.40
CA GLY A 127 -17.70 0.01 -4.40
C GLY A 127 -18.58 -0.02 -3.14
N GLU A 128 -18.72 -1.21 -2.53
CA GLU A 128 -19.46 -1.42 -1.28
C GLU A 128 -18.76 -0.79 -0.06
N TYR A 129 -17.46 -0.49 -0.15
CA TYR A 129 -16.69 0.15 0.92
C TYR A 129 -16.76 1.69 0.84
N PHE A 130 -17.87 2.26 0.40
CA PHE A 130 -18.01 3.69 0.20
C PHE A 130 -17.72 4.49 1.48
N VAL A 131 -18.30 4.10 2.61
CA VAL A 131 -18.06 4.77 3.90
C VAL A 131 -16.61 4.63 4.37
N ASP A 132 -16.03 3.47 4.18
CA ASP A 132 -14.62 3.22 4.55
C ASP A 132 -13.68 4.01 3.64
N GLY A 133 -14.02 4.14 2.34
CA GLY A 133 -13.30 4.97 1.40
C GLY A 133 -13.38 6.47 1.73
N GLN A 134 -14.49 6.96 2.26
CA GLN A 134 -14.58 8.35 2.75
C GLN A 134 -13.65 8.58 3.95
N LYS A 135 -13.56 7.62 4.89
CA LYS A 135 -12.60 7.70 6.01
C LYS A 135 -11.15 7.70 5.52
N LEU A 136 -10.84 6.82 4.57
CA LEU A 136 -9.52 6.78 3.95
C LEU A 136 -9.22 8.10 3.22
N GLN A 137 -10.20 8.70 2.52
CA GLN A 137 -10.00 9.99 1.87
C GLN A 137 -9.70 11.09 2.90
N THR A 138 -10.43 11.13 4.02
CA THR A 138 -10.12 12.07 5.11
C THR A 138 -8.68 11.92 5.60
N ALA A 139 -8.21 10.70 5.81
CA ALA A 139 -6.83 10.45 6.23
C ALA A 139 -5.79 10.84 5.16
N ILE A 140 -6.11 10.67 3.88
CA ILE A 140 -5.26 11.15 2.77
C ILE A 140 -5.19 12.67 2.79
N ASP A 141 -6.32 13.36 2.95
CA ASP A 141 -6.38 14.82 3.01
C ASP A 141 -5.57 15.36 4.20
N GLU A 142 -5.71 14.75 5.39
CA GLU A 142 -4.87 15.05 6.57
C GLU A 142 -3.38 14.85 6.28
N ALA A 143 -3.01 13.77 5.58
CA ALA A 143 -1.63 13.51 5.21
C ALA A 143 -1.06 14.58 4.25
N TYR A 144 -1.85 15.08 3.31
CA TYR A 144 -1.45 16.22 2.48
C TYR A 144 -1.29 17.50 3.30
N GLU A 145 -2.24 17.83 4.19
CA GLU A 145 -2.17 19.00 5.05
C GLU A 145 -0.91 19.00 5.94
N LYS A 146 -0.53 17.83 6.44
CA LYS A 146 0.67 17.62 7.26
C LYS A 146 1.95 17.44 6.45
N LYS A 147 1.91 17.57 5.11
CA LYS A 147 3.04 17.35 4.20
C LYS A 147 3.64 15.94 4.30
N LEU A 148 2.82 14.97 4.68
CA LEU A 148 3.20 13.55 4.66
C LEU A 148 3.01 12.94 3.28
N LEU A 149 2.27 13.60 2.39
CA LEU A 149 2.08 13.30 0.97
C LEU A 149 2.38 14.53 0.10
N GLY A 150 2.35 14.35 -1.21
CA GLY A 150 2.64 15.37 -2.21
C GLY A 150 4.15 15.51 -2.45
N LYS A 151 4.62 16.73 -2.64
CA LYS A 151 6.03 17.04 -2.88
C LYS A 151 6.85 16.85 -1.60
N ASN A 152 7.99 16.17 -1.75
CA ASN A 152 8.89 15.85 -0.63
C ASN A 152 8.12 15.22 0.53
N ALA A 153 7.31 14.22 0.24
CA ALA A 153 6.43 13.55 1.19
C ALA A 153 7.19 13.11 2.47
N ALA A 154 6.69 13.48 3.64
CA ALA A 154 7.30 13.22 4.95
C ALA A 154 8.80 13.61 5.05
N GLY A 155 9.25 14.55 4.22
CA GLY A 155 10.66 14.98 4.20
C GLY A 155 11.65 13.97 3.59
N THR A 156 11.15 12.96 2.88
CA THR A 156 11.95 11.87 2.30
C THR A 156 12.68 12.23 1.01
N GLY A 157 12.41 13.39 0.43
CA GLY A 157 12.88 13.76 -0.91
C GLY A 157 12.09 13.09 -2.05
N TRP A 158 11.06 12.31 -1.72
CA TRP A 158 10.22 11.60 -2.69
C TRP A 158 8.87 12.29 -2.85
N ASP A 159 8.41 12.43 -4.08
CA ASP A 159 7.07 12.96 -4.37
C ASP A 159 6.11 11.80 -4.54
N LEU A 160 4.94 11.86 -3.89
CA LEU A 160 3.92 10.83 -4.00
C LEU A 160 2.52 11.44 -3.96
N ASP A 161 1.72 11.09 -4.97
CA ASP A 161 0.27 11.34 -4.98
C ASP A 161 -0.49 10.03 -4.83
N ILE A 162 -1.55 10.04 -3.99
CA ILE A 162 -2.42 8.89 -3.73
C ILE A 162 -3.85 9.21 -4.18
N TYR A 163 -4.45 8.29 -4.93
CA TYR A 163 -5.84 8.38 -5.40
C TYR A 163 -6.62 7.12 -5.01
N ILE A 164 -7.87 7.31 -4.57
CA ILE A 164 -8.80 6.21 -4.34
C ILE A 164 -9.60 5.96 -5.62
N HIS A 165 -9.73 4.69 -5.99
CA HIS A 165 -10.63 4.24 -7.04
C HIS A 165 -11.64 3.24 -6.48
N TYR A 166 -12.92 3.50 -6.72
CA TYR A 166 -14.01 2.61 -6.31
C TYR A 166 -14.33 1.62 -7.42
N GLY A 167 -14.23 0.33 -7.12
CA GLY A 167 -14.67 -0.73 -8.00
C GLY A 167 -16.20 -0.76 -8.17
N ALA A 168 -16.66 -1.53 -9.14
CA ALA A 168 -18.09 -1.66 -9.48
C ALA A 168 -18.72 -2.98 -8.97
N GLY A 169 -18.14 -3.61 -7.94
CA GLY A 169 -18.70 -4.80 -7.27
C GLY A 169 -18.39 -6.14 -7.93
N ALA A 170 -17.48 -6.21 -8.88
CA ALA A 170 -17.11 -7.47 -9.54
C ALA A 170 -15.98 -8.18 -8.78
N TYR A 171 -16.24 -9.39 -8.25
CA TYR A 171 -15.26 -10.23 -7.55
C TYR A 171 -13.94 -10.42 -8.34
N ILE A 172 -14.05 -10.61 -9.66
CA ILE A 172 -12.88 -10.84 -10.51
C ILE A 172 -11.88 -9.67 -10.49
N CYS A 173 -12.30 -8.45 -10.12
CA CYS A 173 -11.42 -7.30 -10.00
C CYS A 173 -10.46 -7.40 -8.81
N GLY A 174 -10.57 -8.43 -7.95
CA GLY A 174 -9.53 -8.84 -7.00
C GLY A 174 -8.32 -9.52 -7.66
N GLU A 175 -8.44 -10.05 -8.89
CA GLU A 175 -7.30 -10.50 -9.68
C GLU A 175 -6.53 -9.28 -10.21
N GLU A 176 -5.19 -9.30 -10.07
CA GLU A 176 -4.37 -8.09 -10.31
C GLU A 176 -4.52 -7.47 -11.70
N THR A 177 -4.70 -8.29 -12.75
CA THR A 177 -4.82 -7.77 -14.14
C THR A 177 -6.25 -7.33 -14.46
N ALA A 178 -7.27 -7.99 -13.92
CA ALA A 178 -8.66 -7.55 -14.02
C ALA A 178 -8.87 -6.23 -13.27
N LEU A 179 -8.22 -6.05 -12.12
CA LEU A 179 -8.18 -4.78 -11.40
C LEU A 179 -7.60 -3.67 -12.27
N LEU A 180 -6.48 -3.92 -12.95
CA LEU A 180 -5.86 -2.93 -13.85
C LEU A 180 -6.77 -2.57 -15.03
N GLU A 181 -7.45 -3.55 -15.65
CA GLU A 181 -8.44 -3.28 -16.69
C GLU A 181 -9.58 -2.40 -16.18
N SER A 182 -10.09 -2.71 -14.97
CA SER A 182 -11.14 -1.91 -14.32
C SER A 182 -10.65 -0.48 -14.01
N LEU A 183 -9.43 -0.33 -13.49
CA LEU A 183 -8.83 0.97 -13.19
C LEU A 183 -8.61 1.82 -14.47
N GLU A 184 -8.39 1.17 -15.61
CA GLU A 184 -8.31 1.81 -16.93
C GLU A 184 -9.70 2.17 -17.52
N GLY A 185 -10.80 1.92 -16.79
CA GLY A 185 -12.16 2.17 -17.24
C GLY A 185 -12.71 1.13 -18.22
N LYS A 186 -12.07 -0.02 -18.32
CA LYS A 186 -12.48 -1.13 -19.16
C LYS A 186 -13.26 -2.17 -18.36
N LYS A 187 -13.84 -3.16 -19.06
CA LYS A 187 -14.41 -4.33 -18.39
C LYS A 187 -13.30 -5.08 -17.65
N GLY A 188 -13.54 -5.41 -16.37
CA GLY A 188 -12.59 -6.11 -15.50
C GLY A 188 -12.39 -7.56 -15.92
N GLN A 189 -11.64 -7.78 -17.00
CA GLN A 189 -11.25 -9.12 -17.46
C GLN A 189 -9.75 -9.32 -17.27
N PRO A 190 -9.32 -10.49 -16.74
CA PRO A 190 -7.90 -10.80 -16.61
C PRO A 190 -7.16 -10.74 -17.94
N ARG A 191 -5.91 -10.26 -17.90
CA ARG A 191 -4.99 -10.27 -19.04
C ARG A 191 -4.23 -11.60 -19.10
N LEU A 192 -3.82 -11.98 -20.30
CA LEU A 192 -2.85 -13.08 -20.46
C LEU A 192 -1.48 -12.65 -19.92
N LYS A 193 -0.80 -13.55 -19.25
CA LYS A 193 0.56 -13.38 -18.77
C LYS A 193 1.49 -14.37 -19.47
N PRO A 194 2.67 -13.99 -19.97
CA PRO A 194 3.24 -12.66 -20.01
C PRO A 194 2.55 -11.71 -21.03
N PRO A 195 2.70 -10.37 -20.90
CA PRO A 195 3.56 -9.66 -19.95
C PRO A 195 2.98 -9.59 -18.53
N PHE A 196 3.86 -9.59 -17.53
CA PHE A 196 3.48 -9.36 -16.14
C PHE A 196 3.35 -7.86 -15.86
N PRO A 197 2.52 -7.44 -14.86
CA PRO A 197 2.31 -6.01 -14.53
C PRO A 197 3.59 -5.24 -14.23
N ALA A 198 4.62 -5.86 -13.66
CA ALA A 198 5.91 -5.23 -13.41
C ALA A 198 6.60 -4.70 -14.67
N GLY A 199 6.30 -5.29 -15.85
CA GLY A 199 6.80 -4.82 -17.16
C GLY A 199 5.77 -4.00 -17.92
N ALA A 200 4.50 -4.40 -17.89
CA ALA A 200 3.40 -3.75 -18.63
C ALA A 200 2.07 -3.91 -17.87
N GLY A 201 1.82 -3.04 -16.93
CA GLY A 201 0.62 -2.99 -16.09
C GLY A 201 -0.34 -1.88 -16.50
N LEU A 202 -0.62 -0.94 -15.59
CA LEU A 202 -1.56 0.15 -15.78
C LEU A 202 -1.12 1.05 -16.95
N TYR A 203 -2.00 1.25 -17.90
CA TYR A 203 -1.74 1.99 -19.16
C TYR A 203 -0.48 1.50 -19.91
N GLY A 204 -0.17 0.20 -19.80
CA GLY A 204 1.04 -0.39 -20.39
C GLY A 204 2.35 -0.01 -19.68
N CYS A 205 2.28 0.68 -18.54
CA CYS A 205 3.43 1.11 -17.76
C CYS A 205 3.81 0.09 -16.68
N PRO A 206 5.08 0.06 -16.23
CA PRO A 206 5.48 -0.79 -15.11
C PRO A 206 4.60 -0.53 -13.87
N THR A 207 4.06 -1.59 -13.29
CA THR A 207 3.10 -1.46 -12.18
C THR A 207 3.35 -2.56 -11.15
N THR A 208 3.43 -2.16 -9.88
CA THR A 208 3.44 -3.09 -8.76
C THR A 208 2.05 -3.13 -8.12
N VAL A 209 1.40 -4.29 -8.14
CA VAL A 209 0.10 -4.49 -7.47
C VAL A 209 0.34 -5.21 -6.15
N THR A 210 -0.17 -4.68 -5.05
CA THR A 210 0.02 -5.26 -3.70
C THR A 210 -1.25 -5.10 -2.87
N ASN A 211 -1.55 -6.07 -1.99
CA ASN A 211 -2.73 -6.04 -1.13
C ASN A 211 -2.60 -5.00 0.01
N VAL A 212 -3.72 -4.46 0.48
CA VAL A 212 -3.83 -3.46 1.57
C VAL A 212 -3.05 -3.88 2.82
N GLU A 213 -3.35 -5.07 3.39
CA GLU A 213 -2.68 -5.54 4.61
C GLU A 213 -1.17 -5.70 4.42
N THR A 214 -0.75 -6.19 3.26
CA THR A 214 0.67 -6.36 2.95
C THR A 214 1.44 -5.04 3.02
N ILE A 215 0.83 -3.98 2.50
CA ILE A 215 1.43 -2.64 2.54
C ILE A 215 1.39 -2.07 3.96
N ALA A 216 0.26 -2.20 4.65
CA ALA A 216 0.09 -1.63 5.99
C ALA A 216 1.02 -2.24 7.05
N VAL A 217 1.46 -3.49 6.90
CA VAL A 217 2.42 -4.11 7.83
C VAL A 217 3.87 -3.75 7.54
N SER A 218 4.19 -3.31 6.34
CA SER A 218 5.58 -3.07 5.91
C SER A 218 6.32 -2.01 6.73
N PRO A 219 5.72 -0.86 7.14
CA PRO A 219 6.41 0.12 7.97
C PRO A 219 6.85 -0.46 9.32
N THR A 220 6.00 -1.27 9.96
CA THR A 220 6.33 -1.91 11.25
C THR A 220 7.50 -2.88 11.10
N ILE A 221 7.53 -3.69 10.05
CA ILE A 221 8.65 -4.60 9.77
C ILE A 221 9.96 -3.82 9.62
N LEU A 222 9.96 -2.76 8.85
CA LEU A 222 11.16 -1.94 8.62
C LEU A 222 11.62 -1.18 9.86
N ARG A 223 10.70 -0.76 10.74
CA ARG A 223 11.04 -0.18 12.05
C ARG A 223 11.68 -1.19 12.98
N LEU A 224 11.14 -2.40 13.04
CA LEU A 224 11.73 -3.47 13.85
C LEU A 224 13.14 -3.80 13.38
N SER A 225 13.38 -3.84 12.09
CA SER A 225 14.71 -4.03 11.53
C SER A 225 15.69 -2.92 11.92
N LEU A 226 15.25 -1.66 11.94
CA LEU A 226 16.07 -0.53 12.40
C LEU A 226 16.46 -0.65 13.87
N ILE A 227 15.60 -1.22 14.71
CA ILE A 227 15.88 -1.41 16.16
C ILE A 227 16.90 -2.52 16.38
N HIS A 228 16.91 -3.54 15.53
CA HIS A 228 17.81 -4.70 15.67
C HIS A 228 19.17 -4.53 14.99
N ILE A 229 19.36 -3.45 14.28
CA ILE A 229 20.65 -3.07 13.69
C ILE A 229 21.49 -2.33 14.74
#